data_fcfde45e55580b5e2bd555dcffd1a8a5
#
_entry.id   fcfde45e55580b5e2bd555dcffd1a8a5
#
_cell.length_a   1.000
_cell.length_b   1.000
_cell.length_c   1.000
_cell.angle_alpha   90.00
_cell.angle_beta   90.00
_cell.angle_gamma   90.00
#
_symmetry.space_group_name_H-M   'P 1'
#
loop_
_entity.id
_entity.type
_entity.pdbx_description
1 polymer ?
#
loop_
_entity_poly.entity_id
_entity_poly.type
_entity_poly.pdbx_seq_one_letter_code
_entity_poly.pdbx_strand_id
1 'polypeptide(L)'
;TPHAIAIDKNDNVYVGDRGNQRVQIFDTNGKYLREWKIEIPPDYNTRAVNGETPKAPSMQGVGAPNSLCITPGPNQVLFLGESTWPARIFKVTLDGKVLGVIGKSGRNLKQFSGGHALACPSENEIYVAESSNWRVQKLVLHPTSAQMSTAGR
;
A
#
# COMPACT_ATOMS: atom_id res chain seq x y z
N THR A 1 -9.79 12.03 -5.67
CA THR A 1 -10.78 11.01 -5.29
C THR A 1 -10.31 10.31 -4.02
N PRO A 2 -10.88 10.63 -2.84
CA PRO A 2 -10.66 9.84 -1.62
C PRO A 2 -11.04 8.38 -1.89
N HIS A 3 -10.17 7.45 -1.49
CA HIS A 3 -10.37 6.03 -1.80
C HIS A 3 -10.11 5.10 -0.61
N ALA A 4 -9.18 5.45 0.25
CA ALA A 4 -8.83 4.68 1.42
C ALA A 4 -8.74 5.57 2.65
N ILE A 5 -9.00 5.00 3.82
CA ILE A 5 -8.94 5.68 5.10
C ILE A 5 -8.31 4.77 6.15
N ALA A 6 -7.49 5.33 7.04
CA ALA A 6 -6.93 4.66 8.21
C ALA A 6 -6.82 5.66 9.37
N ILE A 7 -6.78 5.17 10.60
CA ILE A 7 -6.68 6.00 11.80
C ILE A 7 -5.49 5.53 12.62
N ASP A 8 -4.66 6.46 13.09
CA ASP A 8 -3.53 6.16 13.97
C ASP A 8 -3.95 6.12 15.45
N LYS A 9 -3.02 5.73 16.32
CA LYS A 9 -3.27 5.64 17.78
C LYS A 9 -3.54 6.99 18.47
N ASN A 10 -3.30 8.10 17.78
CA ASN A 10 -3.55 9.46 18.27
C ASN A 10 -4.83 10.04 17.64
N ASP A 11 -5.66 9.18 17.04
CA ASP A 11 -6.91 9.52 16.36
C ASP A 11 -6.74 10.44 15.13
N ASN A 12 -5.52 10.54 14.57
CA ASN A 12 -5.36 11.22 13.29
C ASN A 12 -5.89 10.35 12.14
N VAL A 13 -6.63 10.98 11.25
CA VAL A 13 -7.30 10.35 10.11
C VAL A 13 -6.44 10.52 8.85
N TYR A 14 -5.99 9.41 8.29
CA TYR A 14 -5.21 9.34 7.05
C TYR A 14 -6.13 9.04 5.89
N VAL A 15 -6.19 9.93 4.92
CA VAL A 15 -7.04 9.80 3.73
C VAL A 15 -6.18 9.60 2.50
N GLY A 16 -6.31 8.45 1.86
CA GLY A 16 -5.71 8.17 0.57
C GLY A 16 -6.47 8.90 -0.55
N ASP A 17 -6.02 10.10 -0.93
CA ASP A 17 -6.57 10.86 -2.04
C ASP A 17 -5.95 10.39 -3.36
N ARG A 18 -6.46 9.26 -3.84
CA ARG A 18 -5.93 8.52 -4.99
C ARG A 18 -5.85 9.39 -6.25
N GLY A 19 -6.87 10.16 -6.53
CA GLY A 19 -6.91 11.01 -7.73
C GLY A 19 -5.86 12.11 -7.74
N ASN A 20 -5.39 12.53 -6.58
CA ASN A 20 -4.34 13.56 -6.42
C ASN A 20 -2.99 12.95 -6.00
N GLN A 21 -2.90 11.61 -5.93
CA GLN A 21 -1.65 10.87 -5.62
C GLN A 21 -0.99 11.34 -4.32
N ARG A 22 -1.82 11.50 -3.27
CA ARG A 22 -1.35 11.98 -1.96
C ARG A 22 -2.07 11.28 -0.81
N VAL A 23 -1.48 11.35 0.37
CA VAL A 23 -2.14 11.04 1.63
C VAL A 23 -2.29 12.34 2.40
N GLN A 24 -3.51 12.66 2.78
CA GLN A 24 -3.83 13.81 3.63
C GLN A 24 -4.15 13.34 5.04
N ILE A 25 -3.73 14.11 6.02
CA ILE A 25 -3.92 13.81 7.43
C ILE A 25 -4.77 14.89 8.07
N PHE A 26 -5.80 14.47 8.79
CA PHE A 26 -6.74 15.33 9.52
C PHE A 26 -6.83 14.91 10.98
N ASP A 27 -7.26 15.81 11.84
CA ASP A 27 -7.76 15.42 13.17
C ASP A 27 -9.20 14.89 13.10
N THR A 28 -9.74 14.42 14.22
CA THR A 28 -11.12 13.89 14.31
C THR A 28 -12.21 14.93 14.09
N ASN A 29 -11.88 16.21 14.13
CA ASN A 29 -12.81 17.33 13.84
C ASN A 29 -12.78 17.71 12.35
N GLY A 30 -11.98 17.02 11.53
CA GLY A 30 -11.82 17.30 10.11
C GLY A 30 -10.87 18.45 9.80
N LYS A 31 -10.10 18.94 10.77
CA LYS A 31 -9.08 19.96 10.54
C LYS A 31 -7.89 19.33 9.83
N TYR A 32 -7.50 19.91 8.69
CA TYR A 32 -6.30 19.53 7.95
C TYR A 32 -5.04 19.77 8.79
N LEU A 33 -4.17 18.76 8.86
CA LEU A 33 -2.90 18.80 9.58
C LEU A 33 -1.71 18.89 8.63
N ARG A 34 -1.61 17.96 7.68
CA ARG A 34 -0.52 17.87 6.70
C ARG A 34 -0.86 16.89 5.57
N GLU A 35 0.01 16.82 4.58
CA GLU A 35 -0.03 15.79 3.53
C GLU A 35 1.38 15.38 3.10
N TRP A 36 1.46 14.24 2.42
CA TRP A 36 2.67 13.78 1.76
C TRP A 36 2.34 12.94 0.51
N LYS A 37 3.34 12.75 -0.35
CA LYS A 37 3.27 11.97 -1.57
C LYS A 37 4.38 10.94 -1.62
N ILE A 38 4.16 9.88 -2.41
CA ILE A 38 5.22 8.94 -2.78
C ILE A 38 5.56 9.18 -4.24
N GLU A 39 6.80 9.62 -4.49
CA GLU A 39 7.28 9.99 -5.83
C GLU A 39 8.41 9.06 -6.30
N ILE A 40 8.41 7.79 -5.83
CA ILE A 40 9.41 6.80 -6.24
C ILE A 40 9.05 6.25 -7.61
N PRO A 41 9.86 6.47 -8.66
CA PRO A 41 9.60 5.97 -10.00
C PRO A 41 9.43 4.43 -9.99
N PRO A 42 8.52 3.88 -10.79
CA PRO A 42 8.44 2.44 -11.00
C PRO A 42 9.45 1.97 -12.05
N ASP A 43 9.61 0.66 -12.17
CA ASP A 43 10.19 0.09 -13.38
C ASP A 43 9.17 0.20 -14.54
N TYR A 44 9.41 1.12 -15.44
CA TYR A 44 8.55 1.39 -16.60
C TYR A 44 8.53 0.25 -17.63
N ASN A 45 9.38 -0.78 -17.48
CA ASN A 45 9.30 -2.01 -18.29
C ASN A 45 8.22 -2.97 -17.81
N THR A 46 7.67 -2.76 -16.60
CA THR A 46 6.53 -3.53 -16.09
C THR A 46 5.22 -2.95 -16.62
N ARG A 47 4.22 -3.83 -16.84
CA ARG A 47 2.87 -3.44 -17.28
C ARG A 47 1.83 -3.93 -16.29
N ALA A 48 0.66 -3.31 -16.29
CA ALA A 48 -0.50 -3.83 -15.59
C ALA A 48 -0.86 -5.22 -16.12
N VAL A 49 -1.54 -6.03 -15.31
CA VAL A 49 -1.97 -7.38 -15.67
C VAL A 49 -2.89 -7.39 -16.90
N ASN A 50 -3.67 -6.34 -17.10
CA ASN A 50 -4.52 -6.13 -18.29
C ASN A 50 -3.76 -5.57 -19.50
N GLY A 51 -2.43 -5.42 -19.42
CA GLY A 51 -1.59 -4.89 -20.50
C GLY A 51 -1.49 -3.37 -20.56
N GLU A 52 -2.29 -2.66 -19.80
CA GLU A 52 -2.26 -1.19 -19.77
C GLU A 52 -1.18 -0.67 -18.82
N THR A 53 -0.49 0.37 -19.25
CA THR A 53 0.38 1.17 -18.40
C THR A 53 -0.23 2.56 -18.30
N PRO A 54 -0.71 2.97 -17.11
CA PRO A 54 -1.30 4.29 -16.95
C PRO A 54 -0.32 5.38 -17.37
N LYS A 55 -0.80 6.33 -18.17
CA LYS A 55 -0.07 7.56 -18.46
C LYS A 55 -0.21 8.49 -17.26
N ALA A 56 0.89 9.04 -16.77
CA ALA A 56 0.87 10.01 -15.68
C ALA A 56 0.27 11.35 -16.14
N PRO A 57 -0.38 12.11 -15.22
CA PRO A 57 -0.91 11.73 -13.93
C PRO A 57 -2.27 11.02 -14.07
N SER A 58 -2.46 9.92 -13.39
CA SER A 58 -3.75 9.22 -13.38
C SER A 58 -4.08 8.68 -11.98
N MET A 59 -5.35 8.38 -11.74
CA MET A 59 -5.79 7.76 -10.48
C MET A 59 -5.15 6.39 -10.21
N GLN A 60 -4.50 5.81 -11.20
CA GLN A 60 -3.80 4.53 -11.12
C GLN A 60 -2.29 4.69 -11.26
N GLY A 61 -1.79 5.93 -11.23
CA GLY A 61 -0.38 6.25 -11.41
C GLY A 61 0.49 6.00 -10.17
N VAL A 62 1.73 6.43 -10.31
CA VAL A 62 2.77 6.31 -9.28
C VAL A 62 2.35 6.96 -7.98
N GLY A 63 2.47 6.24 -6.86
CA GLY A 63 2.15 6.74 -5.53
C GLY A 63 0.67 6.97 -5.27
N ALA A 64 -0.23 6.58 -6.18
CA ALA A 64 -1.67 6.73 -6.01
C ALA A 64 -2.19 5.76 -4.91
N PRO A 65 -2.64 6.27 -3.73
CA PRO A 65 -3.02 5.43 -2.62
C PRO A 65 -4.37 4.76 -2.88
N ASN A 66 -4.34 3.49 -3.25
CA ASN A 66 -5.53 2.67 -3.49
C ASN A 66 -6.01 2.00 -2.20
N SER A 67 -5.11 1.62 -1.32
CA SER A 67 -5.41 1.04 -0.03
C SER A 67 -4.43 1.52 1.04
N LEU A 68 -4.90 1.65 2.26
CA LEU A 68 -4.11 2.05 3.43
C LEU A 68 -4.36 1.09 4.58
N CYS A 69 -3.31 0.83 5.36
CA CYS A 69 -3.39 0.14 6.63
C CYS A 69 -2.33 0.69 7.60
N ILE A 70 -2.71 1.01 8.83
CA ILE A 70 -1.79 1.41 9.90
C ILE A 70 -1.68 0.27 10.90
N THR A 71 -0.47 -0.12 11.25
CA THR A 71 -0.22 -1.21 12.21
C THR A 71 -0.66 -0.82 13.61
N PRO A 72 -1.10 -1.78 14.45
CA PRO A 72 -1.42 -1.52 15.84
C PRO A 72 -0.16 -1.27 16.69
N GLY A 73 -0.36 -0.87 17.93
CA GLY A 73 0.69 -0.74 18.95
C GLY A 73 1.39 0.62 18.97
N PRO A 74 2.48 0.73 19.76
CA PRO A 74 3.14 2.02 20.01
C PRO A 74 3.97 2.54 18.82
N ASN A 75 4.61 1.65 18.08
CA ASN A 75 5.49 1.96 16.94
C ASN A 75 4.76 1.67 15.62
N GLN A 76 3.88 2.59 15.24
CA GLN A 76 3.04 2.40 14.06
C GLN A 76 3.78 2.71 12.77
N VAL A 77 3.55 1.88 11.76
CA VAL A 77 3.89 2.15 10.37
C VAL A 77 2.62 2.08 9.51
N LEU A 78 2.65 2.75 8.37
CA LEU A 78 1.57 2.71 7.41
C LEU A 78 2.00 1.90 6.19
N PHE A 79 1.12 1.02 5.73
CA PHE A 79 1.24 0.37 4.43
C PHE A 79 0.30 1.05 3.44
N LEU A 80 0.83 1.43 2.29
CA LEU A 80 0.11 2.04 1.17
C LEU A 80 0.23 1.13 -0.04
N GLY A 81 -0.90 0.66 -0.55
CA GLY A 81 -0.97 -0.11 -1.79
C GLY A 81 -1.35 0.75 -2.98
N GLU A 82 -0.59 0.66 -4.07
CA GLU A 82 -0.98 1.18 -5.37
C GLU A 82 -2.02 0.26 -6.04
N SER A 83 -2.70 0.73 -7.08
CA SER A 83 -3.76 0.00 -7.77
C SER A 83 -3.21 -1.11 -8.70
N THR A 84 -3.54 -1.07 -9.99
CA THR A 84 -3.20 -2.12 -10.97
C THR A 84 -1.80 -1.99 -11.52
N TRP A 85 -1.28 -0.77 -11.55
CA TRP A 85 0.08 -0.42 -11.97
C TRP A 85 0.55 0.86 -11.26
N PRO A 86 1.78 0.92 -10.77
CA PRO A 86 2.81 -0.12 -10.71
C PRO A 86 2.52 -1.28 -9.73
N ALA A 87 1.44 -1.21 -8.97
CA ALA A 87 0.94 -2.24 -8.05
C ALA A 87 1.96 -2.64 -6.98
N ARG A 88 2.65 -1.66 -6.42
CA ARG A 88 3.59 -1.84 -5.32
C ARG A 88 2.89 -1.58 -3.99
N ILE A 89 3.47 -2.08 -2.92
CA ILE A 89 3.08 -1.76 -1.56
C ILE A 89 4.27 -1.08 -0.89
N PHE A 90 4.03 0.10 -0.34
CA PHE A 90 5.03 0.86 0.42
C PHE A 90 4.82 0.64 1.91
N LYS A 91 5.91 0.37 2.64
CA LYS A 91 5.97 0.52 4.09
C LYS A 91 6.54 1.91 4.37
N VAL A 92 5.80 2.74 5.08
CA VAL A 92 6.17 4.14 5.35
C VAL A 92 5.99 4.48 6.82
N THR A 93 6.72 5.47 7.30
CA THR A 93 6.42 6.10 8.58
C THR A 93 5.15 6.94 8.49
N LEU A 94 4.56 7.33 9.61
CA LEU A 94 3.32 8.13 9.60
C LEU A 94 3.50 9.56 9.04
N ASP A 95 4.74 10.03 8.91
CA ASP A 95 5.11 11.29 8.26
C ASP A 95 5.50 11.15 6.78
N GLY A 96 5.36 9.93 6.21
CA GLY A 96 5.51 9.67 4.78
C GLY A 96 6.91 9.25 4.32
N LYS A 97 7.87 9.04 5.23
CA LYS A 97 9.20 8.51 4.87
C LYS A 97 9.08 7.04 4.46
N VAL A 98 9.53 6.70 3.26
CA VAL A 98 9.52 5.34 2.76
C VAL A 98 10.60 4.50 3.46
N LEU A 99 10.17 3.40 4.08
CA LEU A 99 11.00 2.40 4.75
C LEU A 99 11.27 1.17 3.87
N GLY A 100 10.39 0.89 2.91
CA GLY A 100 10.54 -0.22 2.00
C GLY A 100 9.46 -0.25 0.93
N VAL A 101 9.75 -0.99 -0.14
CA VAL A 101 8.87 -1.21 -1.29
C VAL A 101 8.73 -2.71 -1.53
N ILE A 102 7.52 -3.18 -1.70
CA ILE A 102 7.18 -4.59 -1.85
C ILE A 102 6.45 -4.79 -3.17
N GLY A 103 6.90 -5.77 -3.94
CA GLY A 103 6.23 -6.27 -5.12
C GLY A 103 6.26 -5.35 -6.34
N LYS A 104 5.51 -5.77 -7.33
CA LYS A 104 5.30 -5.09 -8.61
C LYS A 104 4.04 -5.63 -9.26
N SER A 105 3.60 -5.04 -10.35
CA SER A 105 2.47 -5.55 -11.13
C SER A 105 2.72 -6.97 -11.65
N GLY A 106 1.73 -7.84 -11.53
CA GLY A 106 1.77 -9.21 -12.03
C GLY A 106 0.84 -10.18 -11.31
N ARG A 107 0.94 -11.49 -11.70
CA ARG A 107 0.09 -12.57 -11.18
C ARG A 107 0.82 -13.59 -10.30
N ASN A 108 2.15 -13.57 -10.26
CA ASN A 108 2.93 -14.47 -9.42
C ASN A 108 2.84 -14.09 -7.94
N LEU A 109 3.38 -14.93 -7.05
CA LEU A 109 3.51 -14.59 -5.64
C LEU A 109 4.37 -13.32 -5.48
N LYS A 110 3.99 -12.45 -4.56
CA LYS A 110 4.60 -11.13 -4.33
C LYS A 110 4.50 -10.16 -5.53
N GLN A 111 3.69 -10.46 -6.51
CA GLN A 111 3.24 -9.53 -7.54
C GLN A 111 1.77 -9.21 -7.30
N PHE A 112 1.31 -8.04 -7.69
CA PHE A 112 -0.03 -7.56 -7.36
C PHE A 112 -0.76 -7.02 -8.58
N SER A 113 -2.08 -7.02 -8.50
CA SER A 113 -2.95 -6.32 -9.44
C SER A 113 -4.27 -5.96 -8.78
N GLY A 114 -4.53 -4.67 -8.69
CA GLY A 114 -5.71 -4.15 -8.01
C GLY A 114 -5.72 -4.48 -6.51
N GLY A 115 -4.63 -4.18 -5.80
CA GLY A 115 -4.54 -4.28 -4.34
C GLY A 115 -5.56 -3.36 -3.68
N HIS A 116 -6.79 -3.85 -3.47
CA HIS A 116 -7.94 -3.03 -3.13
C HIS A 116 -8.10 -2.82 -1.62
N ALA A 117 -7.69 -3.80 -0.83
CA ALA A 117 -7.69 -3.70 0.62
C ALA A 117 -6.40 -4.28 1.22
N LEU A 118 -5.98 -3.69 2.32
CA LEU A 118 -4.85 -4.13 3.14
C LEU A 118 -5.30 -4.36 4.57
N ALA A 119 -4.77 -5.40 5.21
CA ALA A 119 -4.78 -5.57 6.65
C ALA A 119 -3.35 -5.81 7.13
N CYS A 120 -2.95 -5.16 8.22
CA CYS A 120 -1.59 -5.18 8.73
C CYS A 120 -1.58 -5.42 10.25
N PRO A 121 -1.75 -6.67 10.70
CA PRO A 121 -1.74 -6.99 12.12
C PRO A 121 -0.40 -6.70 12.80
N SER A 122 0.68 -6.60 12.03
CA SER A 122 2.00 -6.17 12.51
C SER A 122 2.81 -5.51 11.38
N GLU A 123 3.95 -4.93 11.72
CA GLU A 123 4.89 -4.38 10.73
C GLU A 123 5.55 -5.44 9.83
N ASN A 124 5.44 -6.72 10.19
CA ASN A 124 6.05 -7.85 9.49
C ASN A 124 5.03 -8.77 8.82
N GLU A 125 3.75 -8.51 8.97
CA GLU A 125 2.69 -9.33 8.37
C GLU A 125 1.61 -8.45 7.77
N ILE A 126 1.32 -8.68 6.48
CA ILE A 126 0.24 -7.99 5.77
C ILE A 126 -0.59 -8.98 4.94
N TYR A 127 -1.86 -8.66 4.80
CA TYR A 127 -2.79 -9.33 3.90
C TYR A 127 -3.21 -8.36 2.81
N VAL A 128 -3.21 -8.82 1.57
CA VAL A 128 -3.55 -8.03 0.38
C VAL A 128 -4.71 -8.69 -0.33
N ALA A 129 -5.86 -8.03 -0.38
CA ALA A 129 -6.98 -8.46 -1.21
C ALA A 129 -6.87 -7.82 -2.60
N GLU A 130 -6.80 -8.65 -3.62
CA GLU A 130 -6.57 -8.26 -5.02
C GLU A 130 -7.83 -8.45 -5.85
N SER A 131 -8.40 -7.37 -6.37
CA SER A 131 -9.59 -7.41 -7.22
C SER A 131 -9.32 -7.99 -8.60
N SER A 132 -8.19 -7.66 -9.23
CA SER A 132 -7.87 -8.10 -10.59
C SER A 132 -7.20 -9.47 -10.67
N ASN A 133 -6.67 -9.97 -9.57
CA ASN A 133 -6.10 -11.32 -9.47
C ASN A 133 -7.02 -12.32 -8.75
N TRP A 134 -8.19 -11.88 -8.27
CA TRP A 134 -9.21 -12.71 -7.61
C TRP A 134 -8.66 -13.55 -6.45
N ARG A 135 -7.82 -12.94 -5.61
CA ARG A 135 -7.15 -13.66 -4.51
C ARG A 135 -6.84 -12.77 -3.31
N VAL A 136 -6.47 -13.39 -2.22
CA VAL A 136 -5.82 -12.76 -1.07
C VAL A 136 -4.42 -13.35 -0.93
N GLN A 137 -3.42 -12.50 -0.76
CA GLN A 137 -2.07 -12.92 -0.39
C GLN A 137 -1.77 -12.54 1.07
N LYS A 138 -1.21 -13.48 1.82
CA LYS A 138 -0.52 -13.21 3.08
C LYS A 138 0.96 -13.04 2.80
N LEU A 139 1.57 -11.98 3.29
CA LEU A 139 3.00 -11.71 3.17
C LEU A 139 3.62 -11.63 4.57
N VAL A 140 4.68 -12.37 4.77
CA VAL A 140 5.56 -12.27 5.95
C VAL A 140 6.84 -11.59 5.48
N LEU A 141 7.11 -10.39 5.98
CA LEU A 141 8.18 -9.52 5.47
C LEU A 141 9.56 -9.89 6.02
N HIS A 142 9.59 -10.30 7.30
CA HIS A 142 10.80 -10.79 7.96
C HIS A 142 10.48 -12.15 8.62
N PRO A 143 10.42 -13.25 7.83
CA PRO A 143 10.04 -14.54 8.36
C PRO A 143 11.11 -15.05 9.33
N THR A 144 10.67 -15.59 10.46
CA THR A 144 11.54 -16.35 11.38
C THR A 144 11.97 -17.67 10.74
N SER A 145 13.03 -18.30 11.24
CA SER A 145 13.50 -19.60 10.76
C SER A 145 12.40 -20.68 10.78
N ALA A 146 11.52 -20.66 11.76
CA ALA A 146 10.36 -21.55 11.86
C ALA A 146 9.34 -21.32 10.73
N GLN A 147 9.08 -20.06 10.36
CA GLN A 147 8.16 -19.71 9.27
C GLN A 147 8.73 -20.03 7.88
N MET A 148 10.06 -20.01 7.72
CA MET A 148 10.69 -20.40 6.46
C MET A 148 10.60 -21.92 6.21
N SER A 149 10.63 -22.74 7.26
CA SER A 149 10.55 -24.21 7.14
C SER A 149 9.18 -24.72 6.72
N THR A 150 8.09 -23.97 6.94
CA THR A 150 6.72 -24.36 6.59
C THR A 150 6.29 -23.89 5.18
N ALA A 151 7.01 -22.96 4.56
CA ALA A 151 6.70 -22.42 3.23
C ALA A 151 7.23 -23.27 2.07
N GLY A 152 7.96 -24.34 2.35
CA GLY A 152 8.56 -25.25 1.36
C GLY A 152 7.85 -26.62 1.22
N ARG A 153 6.60 -26.75 1.66
CA ARG A 153 5.78 -27.95 1.52
C ARG A 153 4.57 -27.71 0.63
#